data_c78bcc02eaea612145f1e270bc5d5b0d
#
_entry.id   c78bcc02eaea612145f1e270bc5d5b0d
#
_cell.length_a   1.000
_cell.length_b   1.000
_cell.length_c   1.000
_cell.angle_alpha   90.00
_cell.angle_beta   90.00
_cell.angle_gamma   90.00
#
_symmetry.space_group_name_H-M   'P 1'
#
loop_
_entity.id
_entity.type
_entity.pdbx_description
1 polymer ?
#
loop_
_entity_poly.entity_id
_entity_poly.type
_entity_poly.pdbx_seq_one_letter_code
_entity_poly.pdbx_strand_id
1 'polypeptide(L)'
;VELPDLNERKEIFGVHLRPIKIDESVDAEFLARQTPGFSGADIANVCNEAALIAARNGKKFVQKEDFMNAVDRIVGGLEKRTKITTADERQCIANHEAGHATLSWLLEHANPLVKVTIVPRGKALGAAWYLPEERQITTREQLLDEMCATLGGRAAEELFLGKISTGASNDLERVTKQAYAMVVYFGMSNRLPNLNYYDSSGQDWGFTKP
;
A
#
# COMPACT_ATOMS: atom_id res chain seq x y z
N VAL A 1 6.35 -11.39 18.63
CA VAL A 1 5.96 -10.01 18.98
C VAL A 1 5.06 -9.54 17.85
N GLU A 2 3.85 -9.14 18.18
CA GLU A 2 2.88 -8.58 17.20
C GLU A 2 3.30 -7.16 16.80
N LEU A 3 2.78 -6.70 15.66
CA LEU A 3 2.96 -5.32 15.21
C LEU A 3 2.11 -4.38 16.09
N PRO A 4 2.59 -3.16 16.38
CA PRO A 4 1.87 -2.23 17.24
C PRO A 4 0.57 -1.74 16.59
N ASP A 5 -0.49 -1.62 17.40
CA ASP A 5 -1.74 -0.98 17.03
C ASP A 5 -1.58 0.55 16.90
N LEU A 6 -2.68 1.25 16.53
CA LEU A 6 -2.67 2.70 16.34
C LEU A 6 -2.20 3.46 17.60
N ASN A 7 -2.67 3.07 18.79
CA ASN A 7 -2.33 3.76 20.04
C ASN A 7 -0.88 3.50 20.42
N GLU A 8 -0.43 2.26 20.30
CA GLU A 8 0.95 1.88 20.54
C GLU A 8 1.91 2.60 19.57
N ARG A 9 1.55 2.71 18.27
CA ARG A 9 2.35 3.49 17.32
C ARG A 9 2.43 4.98 17.70
N LYS A 10 1.31 5.55 18.18
CA LYS A 10 1.30 6.93 18.68
C LYS A 10 2.27 7.13 19.85
N GLU A 11 2.30 6.20 20.81
CA GLU A 11 3.24 6.24 21.92
C GLU A 11 4.70 6.08 21.46
N ILE A 12 4.96 5.17 20.53
CA ILE A 12 6.29 4.95 19.94
C ILE A 12 6.76 6.22 19.20
N PHE A 13 5.88 6.88 18.41
CA PHE A 13 6.20 8.18 17.84
C PHE A 13 6.53 9.21 18.92
N GLY A 14 5.74 9.26 20.00
CA GLY A 14 5.99 10.15 21.14
C GLY A 14 7.39 9.97 21.74
N VAL A 15 7.91 8.75 21.77
CA VAL A 15 9.29 8.48 22.22
C VAL A 15 10.32 8.99 21.22
N HIS A 16 10.15 8.67 19.93
CA HIS A 16 11.13 9.01 18.89
C HIS A 16 11.12 10.47 18.47
N LEU A 17 10.03 11.20 18.72
CA LEU A 17 9.95 12.64 18.46
C LEU A 17 10.68 13.50 19.52
N ARG A 18 10.88 13.00 20.75
CA ARG A 18 11.53 13.77 21.84
C ARG A 18 12.89 14.38 21.49
N PRO A 19 13.81 13.66 20.81
CA PRO A 19 15.12 14.21 20.47
C PRO A 19 15.10 15.11 19.24
N ILE A 20 13.97 15.23 18.52
CA ILE A 20 13.84 15.93 17.24
C ILE A 20 13.22 17.32 17.47
N LYS A 21 13.79 18.34 16.87
CA LYS A 21 13.18 19.69 16.86
C LYS A 21 12.06 19.71 15.82
N ILE A 22 10.84 19.51 16.26
CA ILE A 22 9.63 19.54 15.43
C ILE A 22 8.94 20.91 15.55
N ASP A 23 8.16 21.29 14.53
CA ASP A 23 7.26 22.44 14.59
C ASP A 23 5.82 22.03 14.96
N GLU A 24 4.93 23.02 15.04
CA GLU A 24 3.52 22.83 15.44
C GLU A 24 2.70 21.99 14.45
N SER A 25 3.18 21.76 13.23
CA SER A 25 2.49 20.94 12.21
C SER A 25 2.57 19.44 12.48
N VAL A 26 3.47 19.02 13.37
CA VAL A 26 3.75 17.60 13.63
C VAL A 26 2.86 17.09 14.76
N ASP A 27 2.01 16.13 14.43
CA ASP A 27 1.13 15.43 15.37
C ASP A 27 1.40 13.92 15.35
N ALA A 28 1.70 13.36 16.52
CA ALA A 28 2.01 11.95 16.68
C ALA A 28 0.83 11.04 16.32
N GLU A 29 -0.41 11.47 16.60
CA GLU A 29 -1.60 10.72 16.24
C GLU A 29 -1.79 10.68 14.71
N PHE A 30 -1.62 11.83 14.06
CA PHE A 30 -1.65 11.88 12.60
C PHE A 30 -0.59 10.95 12.00
N LEU A 31 0.66 10.99 12.48
CA LEU A 31 1.75 10.14 11.99
C LEU A 31 1.44 8.65 12.21
N ALA A 32 0.89 8.27 13.36
CA ALA A 32 0.48 6.91 13.66
C ALA A 32 -0.61 6.40 12.70
N ARG A 33 -1.55 7.27 12.31
CA ARG A 33 -2.58 6.95 11.31
C ARG A 33 -2.00 6.77 9.89
N GLN A 34 -0.89 7.45 9.57
CA GLN A 34 -0.24 7.36 8.26
C GLN A 34 0.70 6.15 8.12
N THR A 35 0.90 5.38 9.18
CA THR A 35 1.86 4.27 9.25
C THR A 35 1.24 2.96 9.74
N PRO A 36 0.10 2.49 9.14
CA PRO A 36 -0.47 1.20 9.51
C PRO A 36 0.52 0.08 9.20
N GLY A 37 0.61 -0.91 10.11
CA GLY A 37 1.50 -2.06 9.95
C GLY A 37 2.99 -1.78 10.13
N PHE A 38 3.38 -0.59 10.57
CA PHE A 38 4.79 -0.27 10.88
C PHE A 38 5.18 -0.84 12.23
N SER A 39 6.36 -1.44 12.28
CA SER A 39 7.00 -1.82 13.53
C SER A 39 7.62 -0.60 14.25
N GLY A 40 8.01 -0.76 15.51
CA GLY A 40 8.76 0.27 16.23
C GLY A 40 10.08 0.66 15.54
N ALA A 41 10.73 -0.27 14.86
CA ALA A 41 11.94 0.00 14.08
C ALA A 41 11.65 0.84 12.84
N ASP A 42 10.53 0.59 12.16
CA ASP A 42 10.10 1.39 11.01
C ASP A 42 9.76 2.83 11.43
N ILE A 43 9.09 3.00 12.56
CA ILE A 43 8.77 4.32 13.14
C ILE A 43 10.04 5.09 13.50
N ALA A 44 11.01 4.44 14.14
CA ALA A 44 12.31 5.04 14.43
C ALA A 44 13.01 5.50 13.14
N ASN A 45 12.96 4.67 12.09
CA ASN A 45 13.53 4.99 10.79
C ASN A 45 12.81 6.17 10.12
N VAL A 46 11.46 6.25 10.20
CA VAL A 46 10.68 7.41 9.71
C VAL A 46 11.15 8.69 10.40
N CYS A 47 11.27 8.68 11.71
CA CYS A 47 11.71 9.85 12.49
C CYS A 47 13.13 10.29 12.11
N ASN A 48 14.05 9.36 11.96
CA ASN A 48 15.42 9.64 11.52
C ASN A 48 15.47 10.19 10.09
N GLU A 49 14.76 9.57 9.16
CA GLU A 49 14.72 10.00 7.76
C GLU A 49 14.07 11.39 7.60
N ALA A 50 13.00 11.69 8.35
CA ALA A 50 12.37 13.01 8.35
C ALA A 50 13.35 14.10 8.82
N ALA A 51 14.12 13.81 9.87
CA ALA A 51 15.17 14.73 10.36
C ALA A 51 16.28 14.95 9.30
N LEU A 52 16.68 13.89 8.58
CA LEU A 52 17.65 14.00 7.48
C LEU A 52 17.10 14.80 6.30
N ILE A 53 15.82 14.63 5.95
CA ILE A 53 15.16 15.41 4.88
C ILE A 53 15.12 16.88 5.26
N ALA A 54 14.69 17.23 6.47
CA ALA A 54 14.68 18.60 6.95
C ALA A 54 16.08 19.23 6.95
N ALA A 55 17.09 18.51 7.42
CA ALA A 55 18.48 18.97 7.44
C ALA A 55 19.02 19.25 6.02
N ARG A 56 18.76 18.35 5.05
CA ARG A 56 19.16 18.55 3.65
C ARG A 56 18.49 19.77 3.02
N ASN A 57 17.28 20.11 3.46
CA ASN A 57 16.54 21.27 2.99
C ASN A 57 16.87 22.55 3.79
N GLY A 58 17.85 22.51 4.70
CA GLY A 58 18.29 23.66 5.50
C GLY A 58 17.24 24.14 6.51
N LYS A 59 16.24 23.31 6.85
CA LYS A 59 15.17 23.65 7.81
C LYS A 59 15.72 23.62 9.24
N LYS A 60 15.22 24.54 10.09
CA LYS A 60 15.54 24.58 11.53
C LYS A 60 14.70 23.59 12.35
N PHE A 61 13.52 23.26 11.87
CA PHE A 61 12.56 22.36 12.48
C PHE A 61 12.09 21.33 11.46
N VAL A 62 11.81 20.12 11.94
CA VAL A 62 11.19 19.06 11.12
C VAL A 62 9.69 19.30 11.08
N GLN A 63 9.13 19.29 9.88
CA GLN A 63 7.73 19.58 9.61
C GLN A 63 6.96 18.31 9.22
N LYS A 64 5.64 18.37 9.30
CA LYS A 64 4.74 17.28 8.87
C LYS A 64 5.08 16.77 7.46
N GLU A 65 5.40 17.66 6.52
CA GLU A 65 5.77 17.31 5.16
C GLU A 65 7.04 16.45 5.09
N ASP A 66 8.03 16.72 5.96
CA ASP A 66 9.28 15.94 6.00
C ASP A 66 9.01 14.50 6.47
N PHE A 67 8.09 14.31 7.41
CA PHE A 67 7.62 12.99 7.84
C PHE A 67 6.87 12.26 6.72
N MET A 68 5.98 12.95 6.00
CA MET A 68 5.27 12.34 4.87
C MET A 68 6.24 11.91 3.77
N ASN A 69 7.25 12.74 3.46
CA ASN A 69 8.30 12.39 2.52
C ASN A 69 9.18 11.23 3.01
N ALA A 70 9.40 11.12 4.33
CA ALA A 70 10.10 9.99 4.94
C ALA A 70 9.31 8.69 4.81
N VAL A 71 8.01 8.71 5.12
CA VAL A 71 7.11 7.55 4.93
C VAL A 71 7.12 7.11 3.47
N ASP A 72 6.97 8.05 2.53
CA ASP A 72 7.03 7.77 1.10
C ASP A 72 8.32 7.08 0.68
N ARG A 73 9.44 7.55 1.23
CA ARG A 73 10.76 7.00 0.91
C ARG A 73 10.97 5.60 1.49
N ILE A 74 10.43 5.34 2.67
CA ILE A 74 10.55 4.03 3.34
C ILE A 74 9.68 3.00 2.65
N VAL A 75 8.42 3.34 2.35
CA VAL A 75 7.47 2.43 1.71
C VAL A 75 7.75 2.25 0.22
N GLY A 76 7.96 3.35 -0.52
CA GLY A 76 8.12 3.33 -1.98
C GLY A 76 9.57 3.27 -2.45
N GLY A 77 10.54 3.47 -1.57
CA GLY A 77 11.95 3.59 -1.93
C GLY A 77 12.34 4.97 -2.46
N LEU A 78 13.59 5.09 -2.88
CA LEU A 78 14.13 6.34 -3.41
C LEU A 78 13.48 6.73 -4.73
N GLU A 79 13.16 8.01 -4.85
CA GLU A 79 12.69 8.63 -6.09
C GLU A 79 13.77 8.55 -7.17
N LYS A 80 13.41 8.02 -8.34
CA LYS A 80 14.33 7.89 -9.49
C LYS A 80 14.09 9.03 -10.49
N ARG A 81 14.66 10.20 -10.19
CA ARG A 81 14.50 11.39 -11.04
C ARG A 81 15.15 11.27 -12.42
N THR A 82 16.10 10.36 -12.57
CA THR A 82 16.86 10.16 -13.82
C THR A 82 16.28 9.09 -14.72
N LYS A 83 15.18 8.43 -14.34
CA LYS A 83 14.57 7.42 -15.19
C LYS A 83 13.89 8.09 -16.37
N ILE A 84 14.44 7.88 -17.56
CA ILE A 84 13.89 8.38 -18.81
C ILE A 84 12.67 7.52 -19.12
N THR A 85 11.48 8.14 -19.13
CA THR A 85 10.24 7.56 -19.62
C THR A 85 9.77 8.37 -20.82
N THR A 86 9.31 7.69 -21.86
CA THR A 86 8.71 8.34 -23.02
C THR A 86 7.39 9.04 -22.65
N ALA A 87 6.88 9.93 -23.49
CA ALA A 87 5.57 10.55 -23.26
C ALA A 87 4.46 9.51 -23.21
N ASP A 88 4.51 8.51 -24.10
CA ASP A 88 3.53 7.43 -24.17
C ASP A 88 3.57 6.53 -22.92
N GLU A 89 4.77 6.20 -22.42
CA GLU A 89 4.91 5.45 -21.17
C GLU A 89 4.35 6.23 -19.98
N ARG A 90 4.61 7.54 -19.90
CA ARG A 90 4.06 8.39 -18.83
C ARG A 90 2.54 8.45 -18.89
N GLN A 91 1.96 8.54 -20.09
CA GLN A 91 0.52 8.50 -20.27
C GLN A 91 -0.07 7.15 -19.88
N CYS A 92 0.59 6.06 -20.25
CA CYS A 92 0.19 4.70 -19.86
C CYS A 92 0.19 4.55 -18.34
N ILE A 93 1.27 4.94 -17.67
CA ILE A 93 1.37 4.91 -16.21
C ILE A 93 0.30 5.79 -15.56
N ALA A 94 0.07 7.00 -16.07
CA ALA A 94 -0.93 7.91 -15.52
C ALA A 94 -2.35 7.34 -15.60
N ASN A 95 -2.72 6.74 -16.74
CA ASN A 95 -4.03 6.08 -16.88
C ASN A 95 -4.16 4.88 -15.95
N HIS A 96 -3.10 4.07 -15.83
CA HIS A 96 -3.06 2.92 -14.95
C HIS A 96 -3.30 3.33 -13.48
N GLU A 97 -2.51 4.27 -12.97
CA GLU A 97 -2.65 4.75 -11.60
C GLU A 97 -3.98 5.47 -11.36
N ALA A 98 -4.49 6.21 -12.36
CA ALA A 98 -5.81 6.82 -12.29
C ALA A 98 -6.93 5.78 -12.22
N GLY A 99 -6.76 4.63 -12.87
CA GLY A 99 -7.70 3.51 -12.78
C GLY A 99 -7.80 2.95 -11.36
N HIS A 100 -6.67 2.71 -10.72
CA HIS A 100 -6.63 2.32 -9.31
C HIS A 100 -7.29 3.36 -8.41
N ALA A 101 -6.93 4.62 -8.59
CA ALA A 101 -7.47 5.72 -7.80
C ALA A 101 -8.99 5.85 -7.93
N THR A 102 -9.50 5.76 -9.15
CA THR A 102 -10.93 5.91 -9.43
C THR A 102 -11.75 4.82 -8.75
N LEU A 103 -11.34 3.56 -8.88
CA LEU A 103 -12.06 2.45 -8.24
C LEU A 103 -11.93 2.48 -6.72
N SER A 104 -10.77 2.82 -6.17
CA SER A 104 -10.60 2.97 -4.73
C SER A 104 -11.44 4.11 -4.14
N TRP A 105 -11.70 5.16 -4.93
CA TRP A 105 -12.56 6.27 -4.50
C TRP A 105 -14.05 5.95 -4.55
N LEU A 106 -14.48 5.12 -5.52
CA LEU A 106 -15.89 4.85 -5.79
C LEU A 106 -16.43 3.60 -5.07
N LEU A 107 -15.59 2.61 -4.79
CA LEU A 107 -16.00 1.37 -4.15
C LEU A 107 -16.14 1.55 -2.64
N GLU A 108 -17.21 1.04 -2.08
CA GLU A 108 -17.59 1.24 -0.67
C GLU A 108 -16.56 0.66 0.31
N HIS A 109 -15.99 -0.49 -0.03
CA HIS A 109 -15.13 -1.24 0.87
C HIS A 109 -13.65 -1.21 0.47
N ALA A 110 -13.29 -0.50 -0.60
CA ALA A 110 -11.90 -0.32 -0.98
C ALA A 110 -11.15 0.53 0.05
N ASN A 111 -9.85 0.27 0.18
CA ASN A 111 -9.01 1.05 1.09
C ASN A 111 -8.97 2.52 0.68
N PRO A 112 -9.08 3.47 1.62
CA PRO A 112 -9.03 4.89 1.34
C PRO A 112 -7.75 5.29 0.60
N LEU A 113 -7.90 5.98 -0.52
CA LEU A 113 -6.80 6.49 -1.30
C LEU A 113 -6.18 7.72 -0.63
N VAL A 114 -4.87 7.71 -0.42
CA VAL A 114 -4.13 8.84 0.14
C VAL A 114 -3.57 9.72 -0.96
N LYS A 115 -2.91 9.13 -1.93
CA LYS A 115 -2.34 9.85 -3.07
C LYS A 115 -2.01 8.93 -4.23
N VAL A 116 -1.86 9.54 -5.40
CA VAL A 116 -1.43 8.89 -6.65
C VAL A 116 -0.21 9.63 -7.19
N THR A 117 0.74 8.91 -7.73
CA THR A 117 1.93 9.49 -8.35
C THR A 117 2.39 8.68 -9.55
N ILE A 118 2.89 9.36 -10.56
CA ILE A 118 3.61 8.77 -11.69
C ILE A 118 5.14 8.93 -11.56
N VAL A 119 5.59 9.39 -10.40
CA VAL A 119 7.02 9.52 -10.12
C VAL A 119 7.59 8.15 -9.76
N PRO A 120 8.56 7.64 -10.53
CA PRO A 120 9.14 6.32 -10.29
C PRO A 120 9.84 6.26 -8.93
N ARG A 121 9.55 5.21 -8.14
CA ARG A 121 10.21 4.92 -6.87
C ARG A 121 10.60 3.45 -6.80
N GLY A 122 11.80 3.16 -6.35
CA GLY A 122 12.28 1.78 -6.24
C GLY A 122 12.13 1.01 -7.57
N LYS A 123 11.31 -0.04 -7.60
CA LYS A 123 10.97 -0.82 -8.79
C LYS A 123 9.70 -0.33 -9.49
N ALA A 124 8.87 0.46 -8.81
CA ALA A 124 7.61 0.95 -9.35
C ALA A 124 7.80 2.12 -10.31
N LEU A 125 6.97 2.20 -11.34
CA LEU A 125 6.93 3.29 -12.33
C LEU A 125 5.99 4.41 -11.91
N GLY A 126 4.92 4.06 -11.19
CA GLY A 126 3.97 4.91 -10.51
C GLY A 126 3.53 4.22 -9.23
N ALA A 127 2.67 4.83 -8.46
CA ALA A 127 2.05 4.21 -7.29
C ALA A 127 0.76 4.92 -6.87
N ALA A 128 -0.24 4.14 -6.50
CA ALA A 128 -1.38 4.57 -5.72
C ALA A 128 -1.15 4.15 -4.25
N TRP A 129 -1.31 5.08 -3.34
CA TRP A 129 -1.07 4.89 -1.93
C TRP A 129 -2.38 4.85 -1.18
N TYR A 130 -2.54 3.83 -0.37
CA TYR A 130 -3.75 3.58 0.40
C TYR A 130 -3.46 3.64 1.89
N LEU A 131 -4.47 3.95 2.67
CA LEU A 131 -4.46 3.83 4.11
C LEU A 131 -5.31 2.61 4.49
N PRO A 132 -4.72 1.41 4.62
CA PRO A 132 -5.48 0.23 4.99
C PRO A 132 -6.10 0.43 6.37
N GLU A 133 -7.37 0.08 6.50
CA GLU A 133 -7.99 -0.05 7.81
C GLU A 133 -7.42 -1.26 8.53
N GLU A 134 -7.07 -1.11 9.80
CA GLU A 134 -6.62 -2.21 10.66
C GLU A 134 -7.82 -3.08 11.01
N ARG A 135 -8.03 -4.15 10.23
CA ARG A 135 -9.14 -5.08 10.39
C ARG A 135 -8.63 -6.43 10.86
N GLN A 136 -9.31 -7.02 11.84
CA GLN A 136 -9.06 -8.40 12.28
C GLN A 136 -9.80 -9.42 11.40
N ILE A 137 -10.88 -9.01 10.77
CA ILE A 137 -11.74 -9.85 9.93
C ILE A 137 -12.05 -9.08 8.64
N THR A 138 -11.97 -9.76 7.49
CA THR A 138 -12.29 -9.19 6.19
C THR A 138 -13.44 -9.96 5.55
N THR A 139 -14.48 -9.25 5.08
CA THR A 139 -15.63 -9.85 4.43
C THR A 139 -15.34 -10.17 2.96
N ARG A 140 -16.21 -10.96 2.35
CA ARG A 140 -16.13 -11.29 0.93
C ARG A 140 -16.26 -10.04 0.05
N GLU A 141 -17.16 -9.14 0.39
CA GLU A 141 -17.42 -7.90 -0.33
C GLU A 141 -16.18 -6.99 -0.29
N GLN A 142 -15.53 -6.89 0.86
CA GLN A 142 -14.27 -6.15 1.02
C GLN A 142 -13.15 -6.72 0.14
N LEU A 143 -12.99 -8.05 0.11
CA LEU A 143 -12.00 -8.70 -0.75
C LEU A 143 -12.29 -8.48 -2.24
N LEU A 144 -13.57 -8.50 -2.64
CA LEU A 144 -13.97 -8.24 -4.02
C LEU A 144 -13.69 -6.79 -4.43
N ASP A 145 -14.00 -5.82 -3.58
CA ASP A 145 -13.73 -4.40 -3.84
C ASP A 145 -12.22 -4.12 -3.92
N GLU A 146 -11.42 -4.75 -3.05
CA GLU A 146 -9.95 -4.67 -3.15
C GLU A 146 -9.43 -5.25 -4.47
N MET A 147 -9.98 -6.38 -4.92
CA MET A 147 -9.61 -6.98 -6.21
C MET A 147 -10.01 -6.09 -7.38
N CYS A 148 -11.21 -5.50 -7.35
CA CYS A 148 -11.66 -4.54 -8.35
C CYS A 148 -10.75 -3.31 -8.40
N ALA A 149 -10.42 -2.71 -7.26
CA ALA A 149 -9.52 -1.58 -7.18
C ALA A 149 -8.11 -1.93 -7.71
N THR A 150 -7.62 -3.15 -7.39
CA THR A 150 -6.33 -3.65 -7.90
C THR A 150 -6.36 -3.88 -9.41
N LEU A 151 -7.48 -4.29 -10.00
CA LEU A 151 -7.62 -4.45 -11.46
C LEU A 151 -7.86 -3.11 -12.21
N GLY A 152 -8.14 -2.04 -11.48
CA GLY A 152 -8.44 -0.73 -12.03
C GLY A 152 -7.40 -0.21 -13.02
N GLY A 153 -6.11 -0.42 -12.72
CA GLY A 153 -5.02 -0.03 -13.60
C GLY A 153 -5.08 -0.73 -14.94
N ARG A 154 -5.24 -2.05 -14.95
CA ARG A 154 -5.39 -2.85 -16.17
C ARG A 154 -6.63 -2.46 -16.98
N ALA A 155 -7.76 -2.25 -16.31
CA ALA A 155 -9.00 -1.84 -16.95
C ALA A 155 -8.87 -0.45 -17.59
N ALA A 156 -8.19 0.48 -16.95
CA ALA A 156 -7.94 1.81 -17.49
C ALA A 156 -7.03 1.77 -18.73
N GLU A 157 -5.97 0.94 -18.73
CA GLU A 157 -5.14 0.74 -19.93
C GLU A 157 -5.98 0.26 -21.12
N GLU A 158 -6.82 -0.75 -20.91
CA GLU A 158 -7.66 -1.33 -21.96
C GLU A 158 -8.69 -0.32 -22.50
N LEU A 159 -9.41 0.36 -21.59
CA LEU A 159 -10.50 1.27 -21.95
C LEU A 159 -10.02 2.57 -22.62
N PHE A 160 -8.94 3.17 -22.13
CA PHE A 160 -8.50 4.49 -22.58
C PHE A 160 -7.37 4.46 -23.61
N LEU A 161 -6.55 3.40 -23.61
CA LEU A 161 -5.44 3.28 -24.54
C LEU A 161 -5.65 2.21 -25.62
N GLY A 162 -6.67 1.35 -25.45
CA GLY A 162 -6.90 0.21 -26.34
C GLY A 162 -5.73 -0.79 -26.35
N LYS A 163 -4.86 -0.72 -25.36
CA LYS A 163 -3.65 -1.52 -25.24
C LYS A 163 -3.47 -1.95 -23.80
N ILE A 164 -2.93 -3.15 -23.59
CA ILE A 164 -2.55 -3.66 -22.28
C ILE A 164 -1.04 -3.76 -22.19
N SER A 165 -0.48 -3.48 -21.01
CA SER A 165 0.96 -3.47 -20.80
C SER A 165 1.40 -4.52 -19.77
N THR A 166 2.69 -4.72 -19.65
CA THR A 166 3.29 -5.56 -18.59
C THR A 166 3.25 -4.88 -17.22
N GLY A 167 2.85 -3.60 -17.14
CA GLY A 167 2.80 -2.82 -15.91
C GLY A 167 1.91 -3.44 -14.84
N ALA A 168 0.78 -4.03 -15.25
CA ALA A 168 -0.16 -4.69 -14.34
C ALA A 168 0.27 -6.08 -13.83
N SER A 169 1.50 -6.54 -14.09
CA SER A 169 1.95 -7.87 -13.71
C SER A 169 1.80 -8.15 -12.21
N ASN A 170 2.19 -7.21 -11.36
CA ASN A 170 2.08 -7.34 -9.91
C ASN A 170 0.61 -7.34 -9.43
N ASP A 171 -0.23 -6.52 -10.05
CA ASP A 171 -1.67 -6.46 -9.70
C ASP A 171 -2.38 -7.75 -10.05
N LEU A 172 -2.08 -8.31 -11.23
CA LEU A 172 -2.61 -9.61 -11.65
C LEU A 172 -2.15 -10.74 -10.72
N GLU A 173 -0.89 -10.73 -10.28
CA GLU A 173 -0.39 -11.69 -9.30
C GLU A 173 -1.13 -11.58 -7.97
N ARG A 174 -1.32 -10.37 -7.44
CA ARG A 174 -2.05 -10.13 -6.20
C ARG A 174 -3.49 -10.60 -6.29
N VAL A 175 -4.21 -10.20 -7.33
CA VAL A 175 -5.60 -10.61 -7.56
C VAL A 175 -5.72 -12.13 -7.69
N THR A 176 -4.82 -12.77 -8.42
CA THR A 176 -4.81 -14.23 -8.56
C THR A 176 -4.63 -14.93 -7.21
N LYS A 177 -3.66 -14.50 -6.41
CA LYS A 177 -3.44 -15.03 -5.06
C LYS A 177 -4.66 -14.84 -4.15
N GLN A 178 -5.28 -13.66 -4.22
CA GLN A 178 -6.46 -13.34 -3.41
C GLN A 178 -7.67 -14.15 -3.83
N ALA A 179 -7.93 -14.29 -5.14
CA ALA A 179 -9.01 -15.14 -5.66
C ALA A 179 -8.81 -16.61 -5.26
N TYR A 180 -7.58 -17.09 -5.35
CA TYR A 180 -7.24 -18.45 -4.90
C TYR A 180 -7.51 -18.62 -3.40
N ALA A 181 -7.09 -17.66 -2.56
CA ALA A 181 -7.32 -17.70 -1.13
C ALA A 181 -8.82 -17.70 -0.77
N MET A 182 -9.63 -16.88 -1.47
CA MET A 182 -11.08 -16.84 -1.26
C MET A 182 -11.74 -18.20 -1.49
N VAL A 183 -11.29 -18.94 -2.51
CA VAL A 183 -11.86 -20.25 -2.84
C VAL A 183 -11.29 -21.35 -1.95
N VAL A 184 -9.95 -21.40 -1.82
CA VAL A 184 -9.23 -22.54 -1.24
C VAL A 184 -9.12 -22.46 0.28
N TYR A 185 -8.91 -21.26 0.83
CA TYR A 185 -8.69 -21.08 2.27
C TYR A 185 -9.93 -20.60 3.02
N PHE A 186 -10.69 -19.68 2.42
CA PHE A 186 -11.79 -19.02 3.14
C PHE A 186 -13.17 -19.60 2.83
N GLY A 187 -13.28 -20.54 1.87
CA GLY A 187 -14.56 -21.16 1.53
C GLY A 187 -15.62 -20.17 1.03
N MET A 188 -15.19 -19.06 0.42
CA MET A 188 -16.06 -17.95 -0.03
C MET A 188 -16.61 -18.14 -1.45
N SER A 189 -16.47 -19.32 -2.05
CA SER A 189 -17.03 -19.62 -3.37
C SER A 189 -18.53 -19.91 -3.28
N ASN A 190 -19.32 -19.38 -4.22
CA ASN A 190 -20.75 -19.71 -4.32
C ASN A 190 -21.00 -21.18 -4.78
N ARG A 191 -20.05 -21.76 -5.51
CA ARG A 191 -20.15 -23.14 -6.00
C ARG A 191 -19.67 -24.18 -5.00
N LEU A 192 -18.70 -23.81 -4.17
CA LEU A 192 -18.05 -24.66 -3.18
C LEU A 192 -17.99 -23.89 -1.83
N PRO A 193 -19.16 -23.59 -1.23
CA PRO A 193 -19.20 -22.83 0.00
C PRO A 193 -18.74 -23.66 1.20
N ASN A 194 -18.17 -22.97 2.21
CA ASN A 194 -17.85 -23.54 3.51
C ASN A 194 -16.86 -24.73 3.48
N LEU A 195 -16.02 -24.79 2.46
CA LEU A 195 -14.95 -25.77 2.35
C LEU A 195 -13.59 -25.09 2.44
N ASN A 196 -12.70 -25.67 3.21
CA ASN A 196 -11.29 -25.27 3.27
C ASN A 196 -10.45 -26.44 2.75
N TYR A 197 -9.71 -26.17 1.69
CA TYR A 197 -8.80 -27.14 1.08
C TYR A 197 -7.36 -27.02 1.58
N TYR A 198 -7.11 -26.14 2.54
CA TYR A 198 -5.80 -25.95 3.15
C TYR A 198 -5.69 -26.81 4.41
N ASP A 199 -4.76 -27.76 4.40
CA ASP A 199 -4.40 -28.53 5.58
C ASP A 199 -3.22 -27.88 6.29
N SER A 200 -3.50 -27.24 7.43
CA SER A 200 -2.48 -26.63 8.29
C SER A 200 -1.66 -27.68 9.08
N SER A 201 -2.13 -28.94 9.16
CA SER A 201 -1.43 -30.01 9.89
C SER A 201 -0.28 -30.63 9.11
N GLY A 202 -0.19 -30.37 7.81
CA GLY A 202 0.81 -30.95 6.93
C GLY A 202 0.62 -32.46 6.67
N GLN A 203 -0.48 -33.04 7.14
CA GLN A 203 -0.83 -34.42 6.83
C GLN A 203 -1.37 -34.47 5.39
N ASP A 204 -0.73 -35.28 4.57
CA ASP A 204 -1.15 -35.49 3.20
C ASP A 204 -2.37 -36.46 3.19
N TRP A 205 -3.57 -35.86 3.09
CA TRP A 205 -4.82 -36.62 2.98
C TRP A 205 -5.03 -37.20 1.58
N GLY A 206 -3.97 -37.35 0.78
CA GLY A 206 -4.03 -37.92 -0.56
C GLY A 206 -4.49 -36.94 -1.64
N PHE A 207 -4.65 -35.67 -1.32
CA PHE A 207 -4.87 -34.61 -2.30
C PHE A 207 -3.52 -34.04 -2.71
N THR A 208 -3.07 -34.35 -3.93
CA THR A 208 -1.88 -33.72 -4.51
C THR A 208 -2.07 -32.19 -4.51
N LYS A 209 -1.11 -31.46 -3.94
CA LYS A 209 -1.06 -29.99 -4.09
C LYS A 209 -1.03 -29.66 -5.59
N PRO A 210 -1.91 -28.78 -6.07
CA PRO A 210 -1.85 -28.31 -7.45
C PRO A 210 -0.55 -27.56 -7.74
#